data_f24af5cb630d968bcd432935cb1ee367
#
_entry.id   f24af5cb630d968bcd432935cb1ee367
#
_cell.length_a   1.000
_cell.length_b   1.000
_cell.length_c   1.000
_cell.angle_alpha   90.00
_cell.angle_beta   90.00
_cell.angle_gamma   90.00
#
_symmetry.space_group_name_H-M   'P 1'
#
loop_
_entity.id
_entity.type
_entity.pdbx_description
1 polymer ?
#
loop_
_entity_poly.entity_id
_entity_poly.type
_entity_poly.pdbx_seq_one_letter_code
_entity_poly.pdbx_strand_id
1 'polypeptide(L)'
;EPSSNLDCFAIRELQGILELLKKQGKTILLAEHRTWYLEHLVDRAIYMEQGKIVREYSMRELADFSVQKRMETGIRPVRLADFTMPHNGALSSPHTLSLQNIQFSYRKQEALHISRASFHAGRIIAIIGKNGAGKSTFVSVLCGILKNQKGCAYMDETAAPPKKRLAASYMVMQEV
;
A
#
# COMPACT_ATOMS: atom_id res chain seq x y z
N GLU A 1 -7.81 -7.21 12.20
CA GLU A 1 -6.85 -7.36 11.08
C GLU A 1 -5.44 -7.02 11.55
N PRO A 2 -4.66 -7.98 12.04
CA PRO A 2 -3.32 -7.69 12.55
C PRO A 2 -2.35 -7.20 11.47
N SER A 3 -2.63 -7.46 10.18
CA SER A 3 -1.75 -7.05 9.08
C SER A 3 -2.10 -5.69 8.45
N SER A 4 -3.18 -5.02 8.84
CA SER A 4 -3.74 -3.87 8.11
C SER A 4 -2.75 -2.72 7.86
N ASN A 5 -1.90 -2.40 8.82
CA ASN A 5 -0.92 -1.30 8.75
C ASN A 5 0.53 -1.77 8.75
N LEU A 6 0.77 -3.08 8.56
CA LEU A 6 2.11 -3.65 8.57
C LEU A 6 2.74 -3.60 7.17
N ASP A 7 4.02 -3.29 7.12
CA ASP A 7 4.85 -3.51 5.95
C ASP A 7 5.30 -4.98 5.85
N CYS A 8 5.96 -5.36 4.77
CA CYS A 8 6.36 -6.74 4.53
C CYS A 8 7.35 -7.30 5.56
N PHE A 9 8.13 -6.45 6.23
CA PHE A 9 9.05 -6.89 7.29
C PHE A 9 8.28 -7.20 8.57
N ALA A 10 7.38 -6.30 8.99
CA ALA A 10 6.53 -6.51 10.15
C ALA A 10 5.57 -7.71 9.96
N ILE A 11 5.10 -7.98 8.74
CA ILE A 11 4.33 -9.20 8.44
C ILE A 11 5.18 -10.46 8.66
N ARG A 12 6.45 -10.47 8.26
CA ARG A 12 7.33 -11.63 8.52
C ARG A 12 7.58 -11.84 10.01
N GLU A 13 7.75 -10.77 10.78
CA GLU A 13 7.87 -10.87 12.24
C GLU A 13 6.58 -11.42 12.85
N LEU A 14 5.41 -10.95 12.40
CA LEU A 14 4.11 -11.48 12.80
C LEU A 14 3.98 -12.98 12.49
N GLN A 15 4.38 -13.43 11.29
CA GLN A 15 4.40 -14.86 10.95
C GLN A 15 5.25 -15.67 11.94
N GLY A 16 6.46 -15.22 12.24
CA GLY A 16 7.34 -15.89 13.21
C GLY A 16 6.72 -16.00 14.61
N ILE A 17 6.03 -14.96 15.06
CA ILE A 17 5.32 -14.96 16.36
C ILE A 17 4.16 -15.99 16.32
N LEU A 18 3.36 -15.98 15.26
CA LEU A 18 2.24 -16.92 15.12
C LEU A 18 2.72 -18.37 15.06
N GLU A 19 3.81 -18.66 14.36
CA GLU A 19 4.43 -19.99 14.32
C GLU A 19 4.90 -20.44 15.70
N LEU A 20 5.54 -19.54 16.46
CA LEU A 20 5.99 -19.82 17.81
C LEU A 20 4.82 -20.16 18.74
N LEU A 21 3.76 -19.37 18.70
CA LEU A 21 2.54 -19.60 19.49
C LEU A 21 1.87 -20.92 19.09
N LYS A 22 1.81 -21.24 17.82
CA LYS A 22 1.29 -22.53 17.31
C LYS A 22 2.11 -23.71 17.84
N LYS A 23 3.44 -23.62 17.80
CA LYS A 23 4.34 -24.64 18.37
C LYS A 23 4.17 -24.82 19.88
N GLN A 24 3.75 -23.79 20.59
CA GLN A 24 3.41 -23.84 22.02
C GLN A 24 2.01 -24.42 22.29
N GLY A 25 1.32 -24.93 21.28
CA GLY A 25 -0.01 -25.51 21.41
C GLY A 25 -1.14 -24.48 21.60
N LYS A 26 -0.91 -23.21 21.31
CA LYS A 26 -1.95 -22.18 21.40
C LYS A 26 -2.92 -22.28 20.23
N THR A 27 -4.20 -22.14 20.51
CA THR A 27 -5.25 -21.95 19.48
C THR A 27 -5.28 -20.48 19.11
N ILE A 28 -5.14 -20.18 17.82
CA ILE A 28 -5.09 -18.81 17.30
C ILE A 28 -6.24 -18.61 16.33
N LEU A 29 -7.06 -17.57 16.57
CA LEU A 29 -8.09 -17.13 15.65
C LEU A 29 -7.67 -15.79 15.04
N LEU A 30 -7.67 -15.72 13.71
CA LEU A 30 -7.31 -14.53 12.97
C LEU A 30 -8.48 -14.12 12.07
N ALA A 31 -8.90 -12.87 12.16
CA ALA A 31 -9.78 -12.25 11.18
C ALA A 31 -8.93 -11.41 10.23
N GLU A 32 -8.85 -11.81 8.97
CA GLU A 32 -7.94 -11.24 7.99
C GLU A 32 -8.51 -11.17 6.58
N HIS A 33 -8.09 -10.15 5.85
CA HIS A 33 -8.34 -10.02 4.41
C HIS A 33 -7.10 -10.33 3.56
N ARG A 34 -5.90 -10.24 4.14
CA ARG A 34 -4.64 -10.57 3.46
C ARG A 34 -4.28 -12.02 3.73
N THR A 35 -4.63 -12.91 2.81
CA THR A 35 -4.47 -14.35 2.98
C THR A 35 -3.10 -14.90 2.59
N TRP A 36 -2.32 -14.15 1.78
CA TRP A 36 -1.06 -14.63 1.19
C TRP A 36 0.02 -14.99 2.22
N TYR A 37 0.10 -14.31 3.34
CA TYR A 37 1.08 -14.61 4.37
C TYR A 37 0.66 -15.77 5.29
N LEU A 38 -0.57 -16.25 5.15
CA LEU A 38 -1.16 -17.32 5.95
C LEU A 38 -1.11 -18.69 5.28
N GLU A 39 -0.65 -18.79 4.01
CA GLU A 39 -0.72 -20.01 3.18
C GLU A 39 -0.19 -21.26 3.89
N HIS A 40 0.96 -21.14 4.59
CA HIS A 40 1.61 -22.27 5.27
C HIS A 40 1.39 -22.29 6.78
N LEU A 41 0.67 -21.32 7.32
CA LEU A 41 0.51 -21.11 8.75
C LEU A 41 -0.84 -21.63 9.27
N VAL A 42 -1.90 -21.40 8.49
CA VAL A 42 -3.29 -21.67 8.88
C VAL A 42 -3.69 -23.11 8.53
N ASP A 43 -4.31 -23.80 9.49
CA ASP A 43 -4.77 -25.17 9.31
C ASP A 43 -6.13 -25.22 8.61
N ARG A 44 -7.03 -24.27 8.91
CA ARG A 44 -8.33 -24.14 8.28
C ARG A 44 -8.80 -22.69 8.24
N ALA A 45 -9.53 -22.34 7.20
CA ALA A 45 -10.16 -21.03 7.01
C ALA A 45 -11.67 -21.14 7.11
N ILE A 46 -12.28 -20.24 7.88
CA ILE A 46 -13.73 -20.17 8.06
C ILE A 46 -14.26 -19.01 7.23
N TYR A 47 -15.10 -19.32 6.26
CA TYR A 47 -15.78 -18.30 5.46
C TYR A 47 -17.10 -17.91 6.12
N MET A 48 -17.22 -16.61 6.36
CA MET A 48 -18.40 -16.03 7.00
C MET A 48 -19.12 -15.05 6.07
N GLU A 49 -20.43 -15.09 6.08
CA GLU A 49 -21.29 -14.16 5.34
C GLU A 49 -22.51 -13.80 6.20
N GLN A 50 -22.83 -12.51 6.27
CA GLN A 50 -23.97 -11.99 7.05
C GLN A 50 -24.03 -12.54 8.50
N GLY A 51 -22.87 -12.65 9.16
CA GLY A 51 -22.75 -13.13 10.54
C GLY A 51 -22.89 -14.65 10.71
N LYS A 52 -22.94 -15.42 9.63
CA LYS A 52 -23.06 -16.88 9.65
C LYS A 52 -21.81 -17.54 9.11
N ILE A 53 -21.41 -18.67 9.69
CA ILE A 53 -20.42 -19.56 9.09
C ILE A 53 -21.08 -20.26 7.91
N VAL A 54 -20.61 -20.00 6.70
CA VAL A 54 -21.14 -20.58 5.47
C VAL A 54 -20.39 -21.83 5.10
N ARG A 55 -19.06 -21.81 5.21
CA ARG A 55 -18.20 -22.92 4.82
C ARG A 55 -16.82 -22.84 5.48
N GLU A 56 -16.21 -24.01 5.64
CA GLU A 56 -14.79 -24.14 5.98
C GLU A 56 -14.00 -24.55 4.74
N TYR A 57 -12.78 -24.03 4.63
CA TYR A 57 -11.85 -24.33 3.55
C TYR A 57 -10.46 -24.64 4.11
N SER A 58 -9.73 -25.52 3.45
CA SER A 58 -8.29 -25.56 3.59
C SER A 58 -7.64 -24.42 2.81
N MET A 59 -6.41 -24.04 3.19
CA MET A 59 -5.66 -23.03 2.43
C MET A 59 -5.38 -23.46 0.99
N ARG A 60 -5.28 -24.78 0.74
CA ARG A 60 -5.11 -25.34 -0.61
C ARG A 60 -6.35 -25.09 -1.47
N GLU A 61 -7.55 -25.37 -0.94
CA GLU A 61 -8.80 -25.09 -1.67
C GLU A 61 -8.94 -23.59 -2.00
N LEU A 62 -8.58 -22.70 -1.06
CA LEU A 62 -8.59 -21.26 -1.32
C LEU A 62 -7.57 -20.84 -2.39
N ALA A 63 -6.40 -21.47 -2.40
CA ALA A 63 -5.38 -21.22 -3.43
C ALA A 63 -5.85 -21.62 -4.84
N ASP A 64 -6.67 -22.65 -4.94
CA ASP A 64 -7.20 -23.17 -6.21
C ASP A 64 -8.47 -22.44 -6.68
N PHE A 65 -8.93 -21.39 -5.97
CA PHE A 65 -10.09 -20.60 -6.40
C PHE A 65 -9.85 -19.93 -7.74
N SER A 66 -10.81 -20.09 -8.66
CA SER A 66 -10.83 -19.32 -9.90
C SER A 66 -11.03 -17.83 -9.63
N VAL A 67 -10.69 -16.97 -10.59
CA VAL A 67 -10.93 -15.54 -10.51
C VAL A 67 -12.42 -15.24 -10.26
N GLN A 68 -13.31 -15.95 -10.95
CA GLN A 68 -14.75 -15.80 -10.77
C GLN A 68 -15.17 -16.13 -9.33
N LYS A 69 -14.69 -17.25 -8.77
CA LYS A 69 -15.00 -17.65 -7.40
C LYS A 69 -14.51 -16.66 -6.37
N ARG A 70 -13.34 -16.08 -6.57
CA ARG A 70 -12.80 -15.00 -5.73
C ARG A 70 -13.68 -13.75 -5.79
N MET A 71 -14.15 -13.36 -6.97
CA MET A 71 -15.07 -12.21 -7.13
C MET A 71 -16.40 -12.44 -6.40
N GLU A 72 -16.98 -13.64 -6.50
CA GLU A 72 -18.22 -14.00 -5.81
C GLU A 72 -18.09 -13.98 -4.27
N THR A 73 -16.96 -14.47 -3.75
CA THR A 73 -16.75 -14.61 -2.31
C THR A 73 -16.06 -13.41 -1.66
N GLY A 74 -15.46 -12.50 -2.44
CA GLY A 74 -14.63 -11.41 -1.95
C GLY A 74 -13.29 -11.86 -1.35
N ILE A 75 -12.93 -13.15 -1.46
CA ILE A 75 -11.68 -13.69 -0.92
C ILE A 75 -10.52 -13.31 -1.83
N ARG A 76 -9.49 -12.70 -1.24
CA ARG A 76 -8.26 -12.32 -1.97
C ARG A 76 -7.43 -13.55 -2.32
N PRO A 77 -6.59 -13.49 -3.38
CA PRO A 77 -5.66 -14.57 -3.71
C PRO A 77 -4.76 -14.94 -2.54
N VAL A 78 -4.58 -16.23 -2.34
CA VAL A 78 -3.64 -16.77 -1.34
C VAL A 78 -2.21 -16.64 -1.83
N ARG A 79 -1.96 -16.80 -3.13
CA ARG A 79 -0.63 -16.68 -3.73
C ARG A 79 -0.47 -15.33 -4.42
N LEU A 80 0.62 -14.64 -4.17
CA LEU A 80 0.92 -13.37 -4.83
C LEU A 80 1.06 -13.50 -6.35
N ALA A 81 1.52 -14.65 -6.84
CA ALA A 81 1.63 -14.96 -8.26
C ALA A 81 0.28 -15.00 -9.00
N ASP A 82 -0.82 -15.21 -8.27
CA ASP A 82 -2.17 -15.25 -8.83
C ASP A 82 -2.78 -13.85 -9.07
N PHE A 83 -2.06 -12.79 -8.70
CA PHE A 83 -2.45 -11.42 -9.02
C PHE A 83 -2.08 -11.10 -10.47
N THR A 84 -3.04 -11.24 -11.38
CA THR A 84 -2.90 -10.74 -12.75
C THR A 84 -3.44 -9.33 -12.84
N MET A 85 -2.57 -8.39 -13.23
CA MET A 85 -3.00 -7.01 -13.51
C MET A 85 -3.18 -6.83 -15.02
N PRO A 86 -4.32 -6.27 -15.47
CA PRO A 86 -4.44 -5.89 -16.87
C PRO A 86 -3.36 -4.85 -17.19
N HIS A 87 -2.62 -5.10 -18.26
CA HIS A 87 -1.59 -4.17 -18.74
C HIS A 87 -2.29 -3.04 -19.50
N ASN A 88 -2.66 -1.99 -18.81
CA ASN A 88 -3.15 -0.78 -19.45
C ASN A 88 -1.94 -0.02 -20.00
N GLY A 89 -1.90 0.17 -21.32
CA GLY A 89 -0.88 0.99 -21.97
C GLY A 89 -0.81 2.37 -21.32
N ALA A 90 0.41 2.87 -21.07
CA ALA A 90 0.59 4.18 -20.50
C ALA A 90 0.04 5.23 -21.48
N LEU A 91 -0.88 6.07 -21.02
CA LEU A 91 -1.29 7.25 -21.78
C LEU A 91 -0.09 8.19 -21.90
N SER A 92 0.19 8.64 -23.10
CA SER A 92 1.21 9.67 -23.34
C SER A 92 0.60 11.03 -23.04
N SER A 93 1.22 11.77 -22.15
CA SER A 93 0.85 13.15 -21.85
C SER A 93 2.11 14.02 -21.81
N PRO A 94 2.10 15.22 -22.38
CA PRO A 94 3.23 16.14 -22.34
C PRO A 94 3.42 16.76 -20.94
N HIS A 95 2.38 16.70 -20.10
CA HIS A 95 2.42 17.35 -18.80
C HIS A 95 3.30 16.63 -17.79
N THR A 96 4.10 17.39 -17.07
CA THR A 96 5.03 16.89 -16.05
C THR A 96 4.95 17.69 -14.76
N LEU A 97 5.16 16.97 -13.64
CA LEU A 97 5.47 17.59 -12.36
C LEU A 97 6.90 17.21 -11.97
N SER A 98 7.76 18.19 -11.78
CA SER A 98 9.14 17.95 -11.37
C SER A 98 9.48 18.64 -10.06
N LEU A 99 10.38 18.03 -9.31
CA LEU A 99 10.89 18.50 -8.02
C LEU A 99 12.41 18.63 -8.11
N GLN A 100 12.96 19.68 -7.50
CA GLN A 100 14.40 19.91 -7.43
C GLN A 100 14.79 20.36 -6.03
N ASN A 101 15.75 19.65 -5.41
CA ASN A 101 16.34 19.94 -4.12
C ASN A 101 15.30 20.17 -2.98
N ILE A 102 14.21 19.40 -3.01
CA ILE A 102 13.17 19.51 -2.00
C ILE A 102 13.70 19.01 -0.66
N GLN A 103 13.62 19.85 0.36
CA GLN A 103 13.91 19.48 1.74
C GLN A 103 12.70 19.80 2.63
N PHE A 104 12.41 18.88 3.53
CA PHE A 104 11.39 19.07 4.54
C PHE A 104 11.80 18.42 5.85
N SER A 105 11.59 19.14 6.96
CA SER A 105 11.88 18.67 8.31
C SER A 105 10.69 18.89 9.22
N TYR A 106 10.41 17.91 10.07
CA TYR A 106 9.55 18.09 11.24
C TYR A 106 10.39 18.65 12.38
N ARG A 107 10.12 19.89 12.78
CA ARG A 107 10.95 20.61 13.78
C ARG A 107 12.40 20.67 13.31
N LYS A 108 13.30 19.88 13.96
CA LYS A 108 14.75 19.84 13.66
C LYS A 108 15.18 18.54 12.98
N GLN A 109 14.25 17.58 12.77
CA GLN A 109 14.56 16.29 12.18
C GLN A 109 14.20 16.30 10.69
N GLU A 110 15.23 16.10 9.84
CA GLU A 110 15.02 15.97 8.40
C GLU A 110 14.15 14.74 8.11
N ALA A 111 13.07 14.96 7.38
CA ALA A 111 12.11 13.91 7.00
C ALA A 111 12.15 13.62 5.49
N LEU A 112 12.56 14.60 4.68
CA LEU A 112 12.69 14.45 3.23
C LEU A 112 13.91 15.22 2.71
N HIS A 113 14.61 14.53 1.81
CA HIS A 113 15.67 15.11 0.99
C HIS A 113 15.56 14.52 -0.41
N ILE A 114 14.95 15.25 -1.34
CA ILE A 114 14.72 14.82 -2.73
C ILE A 114 15.54 15.69 -3.64
N SER A 115 16.64 15.18 -4.15
CA SER A 115 17.52 15.92 -5.06
C SER A 115 16.81 16.24 -6.37
N ARG A 116 16.17 15.24 -6.98
CA ARG A 116 15.40 15.40 -8.22
C ARG A 116 14.36 14.28 -8.33
N ALA A 117 13.16 14.64 -8.77
CA ALA A 117 12.11 13.69 -9.16
C ALA A 117 11.27 14.28 -10.29
N SER A 118 10.72 13.43 -11.16
CA SER A 118 9.85 13.85 -12.25
C SER A 118 8.72 12.84 -12.45
N PHE A 119 7.52 13.34 -12.65
CA PHE A 119 6.29 12.56 -12.76
C PHE A 119 5.53 13.03 -14.00
N HIS A 120 5.28 12.10 -14.93
CA HIS A 120 4.50 12.38 -16.13
C HIS A 120 3.01 12.15 -15.85
N ALA A 121 2.15 13.02 -16.39
CA ALA A 121 0.71 12.84 -16.33
C ALA A 121 0.28 11.58 -17.12
N GLY A 122 -0.91 11.05 -16.80
CA GLY A 122 -1.43 9.82 -17.43
C GLY A 122 -0.76 8.54 -16.96
N ARG A 123 -0.02 8.58 -15.85
CA ARG A 123 0.65 7.42 -15.24
C ARG A 123 0.23 7.22 -13.80
N ILE A 124 0.14 5.95 -13.39
CA ILE A 124 0.02 5.57 -11.97
C ILE A 124 1.43 5.28 -11.46
N ILE A 125 1.83 5.98 -10.40
CA ILE A 125 3.16 5.87 -9.81
C ILE A 125 3.01 5.38 -8.38
N ALA A 126 3.60 4.22 -8.08
CA ALA A 126 3.63 3.67 -6.73
C ALA A 126 4.84 4.18 -5.96
N ILE A 127 4.61 4.75 -4.79
CA ILE A 127 5.67 5.11 -3.84
C ILE A 127 5.75 4.01 -2.79
N ILE A 128 6.83 3.26 -2.82
CA ILE A 128 7.05 2.09 -1.96
C ILE A 128 8.20 2.33 -0.98
N GLY A 129 8.18 1.61 0.13
CA GLY A 129 9.22 1.69 1.18
C GLY A 129 8.71 1.25 2.53
N LYS A 130 9.61 1.06 3.50
CA LYS A 130 9.29 0.67 4.89
C LYS A 130 8.39 1.69 5.58
N ASN A 131 7.75 1.28 6.67
CA ASN A 131 7.07 2.21 7.57
C ASN A 131 8.09 3.23 8.11
N GLY A 132 7.67 4.49 8.19
CA GLY A 132 8.57 5.59 8.58
C GLY A 132 9.51 6.11 7.48
N ALA A 133 9.53 5.54 6.27
CA ALA A 133 10.39 5.99 5.17
C ALA A 133 10.03 7.36 4.57
N GLY A 134 9.02 8.06 5.09
CA GLY A 134 8.64 9.39 4.62
C GLY A 134 7.65 9.41 3.44
N LYS A 135 7.04 8.28 3.06
CA LYS A 135 6.10 8.18 1.91
C LYS A 135 4.95 9.18 2.00
N SER A 136 4.23 9.19 3.12
CA SER A 136 3.10 10.10 3.36
C SER A 136 3.55 11.56 3.42
N THR A 137 4.70 11.82 4.03
CA THR A 137 5.34 13.15 4.06
C THR A 137 5.67 13.62 2.65
N PHE A 138 6.25 12.73 1.83
CA PHE A 138 6.58 13.03 0.44
C PHE A 138 5.32 13.40 -0.37
N VAL A 139 4.25 12.60 -0.29
CA VAL A 139 3.00 12.90 -0.99
C VAL A 139 2.40 14.22 -0.49
N SER A 140 2.40 14.47 0.81
CA SER A 140 1.89 15.73 1.39
C SER A 140 2.69 16.96 0.93
N VAL A 141 4.01 16.84 0.80
CA VAL A 141 4.87 17.90 0.23
C VAL A 141 4.62 18.03 -1.28
N LEU A 142 4.51 16.91 -2.01
CA LEU A 142 4.23 16.91 -3.44
C LEU A 142 2.93 17.63 -3.76
N CYS A 143 1.86 17.34 -3.04
CA CYS A 143 0.54 17.99 -3.19
C CYS A 143 0.50 19.42 -2.63
N GLY A 144 1.52 19.89 -1.90
CA GLY A 144 1.55 21.23 -1.34
C GLY A 144 0.79 21.40 -0.01
N ILE A 145 0.34 20.31 0.61
CA ILE A 145 -0.24 20.31 1.97
C ILE A 145 0.83 20.71 2.97
N LEU A 146 1.99 20.06 2.91
CA LEU A 146 3.17 20.45 3.65
C LEU A 146 4.06 21.33 2.76
N LYS A 147 4.49 22.46 3.31
CA LYS A 147 5.37 23.40 2.61
C LYS A 147 6.81 22.94 2.76
N ASN A 148 7.48 22.66 1.64
CA ASN A 148 8.92 22.40 1.65
C ASN A 148 9.69 23.63 2.13
N GLN A 149 10.74 23.42 2.91
CA GLN A 149 11.59 24.49 3.45
C GLN A 149 12.61 24.98 2.42
N LYS A 150 13.07 24.06 1.55
CA LYS A 150 13.98 24.36 0.45
C LYS A 150 13.55 23.67 -0.82
N GLY A 151 14.10 24.10 -1.95
CA GLY A 151 13.88 23.53 -3.27
C GLY A 151 12.62 24.05 -3.96
N CYS A 152 12.47 23.66 -5.20
CA CYS A 152 11.41 24.12 -6.10
C CYS A 152 10.66 22.96 -6.74
N ALA A 153 9.38 23.17 -7.02
CA ALA A 153 8.57 22.29 -7.83
C ALA A 153 8.11 23.02 -9.09
N TYR A 154 7.97 22.30 -10.19
CA TYR A 154 7.56 22.83 -11.49
C TYR A 154 6.46 21.98 -12.08
N MET A 155 5.44 22.61 -12.66
CA MET A 155 4.44 21.99 -13.54
C MET A 155 4.68 22.52 -14.94
N ASP A 156 5.01 21.63 -15.88
CA ASP A 156 5.35 21.98 -17.26
C ASP A 156 6.38 23.13 -17.34
N GLU A 157 7.49 22.95 -16.62
CA GLU A 157 8.59 23.92 -16.51
C GLU A 157 8.23 25.24 -15.79
N THR A 158 6.95 25.47 -15.46
CA THR A 158 6.51 26.65 -14.73
C THR A 158 6.56 26.40 -13.23
N ALA A 159 7.11 27.34 -12.46
CA ALA A 159 7.18 27.24 -11.00
C ALA A 159 5.78 26.93 -10.39
N ALA A 160 5.73 25.91 -9.54
CA ALA A 160 4.53 25.42 -8.91
C ALA A 160 4.65 25.54 -7.37
N PRO A 161 4.38 26.73 -6.78
CA PRO A 161 4.39 26.90 -5.35
C PRO A 161 3.32 26.03 -4.66
N PRO A 162 3.42 25.77 -3.34
CA PRO A 162 2.51 24.87 -2.63
C PRO A 162 1.03 25.12 -2.89
N LYS A 163 0.58 26.38 -2.94
CA LYS A 163 -0.83 26.73 -3.23
C LYS A 163 -1.27 26.26 -4.64
N LYS A 164 -0.40 26.40 -5.64
CA LYS A 164 -0.70 25.95 -7.02
C LYS A 164 -0.79 24.43 -7.09
N ARG A 165 0.15 23.73 -6.43
CA ARG A 165 0.12 22.27 -6.35
C ARG A 165 -1.14 21.77 -5.64
N LEU A 166 -1.48 22.36 -4.52
CA LEU A 166 -2.68 22.00 -3.77
C LEU A 166 -3.97 22.16 -4.59
N ALA A 167 -4.08 23.26 -5.34
CA ALA A 167 -5.23 23.49 -6.22
C ALA A 167 -5.32 22.48 -7.40
N ALA A 168 -4.19 21.90 -7.81
CA ALA A 168 -4.11 20.94 -8.91
C ALA A 168 -4.07 19.48 -8.46
N SER A 169 -4.12 19.21 -7.15
CA SER A 169 -3.95 17.87 -6.58
C SER A 169 -5.22 17.41 -5.87
N TYR A 170 -5.44 16.09 -5.91
CA TYR A 170 -6.44 15.42 -5.08
C TYR A 170 -5.73 14.38 -4.21
N MET A 171 -5.91 14.43 -2.90
CA MET A 171 -5.30 13.50 -1.98
C MET A 171 -6.36 12.71 -1.23
N VAL A 172 -6.34 11.38 -1.37
CA VAL A 172 -7.17 10.48 -0.58
C VAL A 172 -6.34 10.00 0.59
N MET A 173 -6.80 10.26 1.80
CA MET A 173 -6.14 9.84 3.02
C MET A 173 -6.47 8.37 3.31
N GLN A 174 -5.62 7.70 4.10
CA GLN A 174 -5.81 6.30 4.48
C GLN A 174 -7.02 6.11 5.42
N GLU A 175 -7.32 7.12 6.21
CA GLU A 175 -8.52 7.18 7.07
C GLU A 175 -9.47 8.21 6.47
N VAL A 176 -10.67 7.77 6.12
CA VAL A 176 -11.78 8.59 5.63
C VAL A 176 -12.88 8.59 6.69
#